data_691b1db514401b91694d6413bc945f7a
#
_entry.id   691b1db514401b91694d6413bc945f7a
#
_cell.length_a   1.000
_cell.length_b   1.000
_cell.length_c   1.000
_cell.angle_alpha   90.00
_cell.angle_beta   90.00
_cell.angle_gamma   90.00
#
_symmetry.space_group_name_H-M   'P 1'
#
loop_
_entity.id
_entity.type
_entity.pdbx_description
1 polymer ?
#
loop_
_entity_poly.entity_id
_entity_poly.type
_entity_poly.pdbx_seq_one_letter_code
_entity_poly.pdbx_strand_id
1 'polypeptide(L)'
;MVPPGCSVLPFPFGVSMLRTRVRVGRVGSLVLSFVFAALLTCVSTIELFAGSTTPHFGLPAPVTLRVPYHARVVRQGPKLAWSVQFERTRIVVPRGTVLAADNEEHRAAVLYDSAMRAPGLTRVGSLFALYLFTCLVVLTYLRHFGHSRLRLLRSQAGVLGLLIGMVVLAKITLMVTALPDFWIPTAALPLWIALTFDRRTGIVVDLCAAFVVSSFLRFDVLLLAVLVTRGTTATLLLLNRKRPRQMLMSGTLAGIAAGAAYIALLVVLEGQVGLVADMSRGIGSSVIACVGGGVLSGVLGLVLRDPAGLVLGHVSRDKLLDLTDIETPLLQRMASDAPGSWQHSRAMANLAEAAAAAVGADALLTRVGAYYHDVGKTVQPKYFIENLGPGEPSPHAQLEPDVSADAIMAHVVLGAALLREAGVPESVVEFAYTHHGTQLVEYFWKQYQKRKPRNGAHNGNGVLDESAFRYPGTEPMTKETAILMLVDAVEAASRTIWPPEEQRFRDMIRQVVFDRLADGQLDDCGLSVQDLRLMTERLTSTLVNMYHGRIKYPWQMATLPPPSGAGGETELTSDEEAAAGLSVEEPAASRPDGNGAEEPDEPDTVETDRPSVR
;
A
#
# COMPACT_ATOMS: atom_id res chain seq x y z
N MET A 1 34.38 -23.85 -32.67
CA MET A 1 34.45 -22.56 -33.34
C MET A 1 33.14 -21.84 -33.01
N VAL A 2 33.20 -20.85 -32.12
CA VAL A 2 32.07 -20.02 -31.72
C VAL A 2 31.77 -19.04 -32.87
N PRO A 3 30.53 -18.90 -33.34
CA PRO A 3 30.24 -17.93 -34.40
C PRO A 3 30.54 -16.51 -33.88
N PRO A 4 31.18 -15.64 -34.69
CA PRO A 4 31.50 -14.28 -34.30
C PRO A 4 30.22 -13.45 -34.31
N GLY A 5 29.72 -13.09 -33.12
CA GLY A 5 28.55 -12.23 -32.98
C GLY A 5 27.86 -12.19 -31.61
N CYS A 6 28.18 -13.11 -30.69
CA CYS A 6 27.70 -13.05 -29.31
C CYS A 6 28.73 -12.34 -28.43
N SER A 7 28.84 -11.04 -28.57
CA SER A 7 29.38 -10.21 -27.49
C SER A 7 28.33 -10.22 -26.37
N VAL A 8 28.57 -10.96 -25.31
CA VAL A 8 27.93 -10.70 -24.01
C VAL A 8 28.26 -9.24 -23.71
N LEU A 9 27.29 -8.36 -23.93
CA LEU A 9 27.44 -6.95 -23.60
C LEU A 9 27.74 -6.90 -22.11
N PRO A 10 28.89 -6.35 -21.69
CA PRO A 10 29.11 -6.08 -20.28
C PRO A 10 28.00 -5.16 -19.84
N PHE A 11 27.19 -5.57 -18.87
CA PHE A 11 26.06 -4.81 -18.34
C PHE A 11 26.52 -3.43 -17.87
N PRO A 12 26.26 -2.32 -18.61
CA PRO A 12 26.57 -0.97 -18.14
C PRO A 12 25.47 -0.43 -17.21
N PHE A 13 24.41 -1.22 -16.99
CA PHE A 13 23.33 -0.83 -16.10
C PHE A 13 23.64 -1.31 -14.69
N GLY A 14 24.43 -0.50 -13.99
CA GLY A 14 24.72 -0.77 -12.58
C GLY A 14 23.43 -0.92 -11.78
N VAL A 15 23.50 -1.76 -10.77
CA VAL A 15 22.50 -2.05 -9.71
C VAL A 15 21.77 -0.79 -9.18
N SER A 16 22.19 0.41 -9.55
CA SER A 16 21.58 1.70 -9.18
C SER A 16 20.16 1.91 -9.72
N MET A 17 19.76 1.28 -10.84
CA MET A 17 18.40 1.43 -11.38
C MET A 17 17.32 0.66 -10.57
N LEU A 18 17.69 -0.38 -9.83
CA LEU A 18 16.77 -1.10 -8.93
C LEU A 18 16.55 -0.36 -7.60
N ARG A 19 17.38 0.64 -7.28
CA ARG A 19 17.34 1.39 -6.01
C ARG A 19 16.26 2.48 -5.89
N THR A 20 15.27 2.56 -6.76
CA THR A 20 14.21 3.59 -6.67
C THR A 20 13.25 3.40 -5.48
N ARG A 21 13.38 2.32 -4.71
CA ARG A 21 12.66 2.10 -3.44
C ARG A 21 13.56 2.38 -2.26
N VAL A 22 13.72 3.65 -1.95
CA VAL A 22 14.36 4.05 -0.70
C VAL A 22 13.39 3.74 0.45
N ARG A 23 13.66 2.66 1.20
CA ARG A 23 13.04 2.48 2.53
C ARG A 23 13.48 3.63 3.40
N VAL A 24 12.53 4.26 4.08
CA VAL A 24 12.87 5.35 4.99
C VAL A 24 13.51 4.74 6.24
N GLY A 25 14.85 4.84 6.33
CA GLY A 25 15.59 4.52 7.54
C GLY A 25 15.28 5.52 8.68
N ARG A 26 15.84 5.31 9.88
CA ARG A 26 15.67 6.24 11.02
C ARG A 26 16.08 7.66 10.66
N VAL A 27 17.22 7.83 10.01
CA VAL A 27 17.73 9.15 9.58
C VAL A 27 16.80 9.78 8.54
N GLY A 28 16.32 9.01 7.56
CA GLY A 28 15.38 9.51 6.55
C GLY A 28 14.06 9.97 7.16
N SER A 29 13.53 9.27 8.16
CA SER A 29 12.32 9.71 8.90
C SER A 29 12.55 11.00 9.66
N LEU A 30 13.72 11.18 10.29
CA LEU A 30 14.06 12.42 10.99
C LEU A 30 14.16 13.60 10.02
N VAL A 31 14.87 13.43 8.90
CA VAL A 31 14.98 14.48 7.86
C VAL A 31 13.62 14.84 7.31
N LEU A 32 12.79 13.83 7.00
CA LEU A 32 11.45 14.05 6.48
C LEU A 32 10.56 14.79 7.49
N SER A 33 10.60 14.40 8.78
CA SER A 33 9.88 15.09 9.86
C SER A 33 10.30 16.55 9.97
N PHE A 34 11.59 16.84 9.89
CA PHE A 34 12.12 18.20 9.99
C PHE A 34 11.63 19.07 8.82
N VAL A 35 11.76 18.57 7.59
CA VAL A 35 11.33 19.30 6.38
C VAL A 35 9.84 19.61 6.42
N PHE A 36 9.01 18.61 6.75
CA PHE A 36 7.56 18.80 6.77
C PHE A 36 7.09 19.66 7.94
N ALA A 37 7.72 19.56 9.12
CA ALA A 37 7.46 20.47 10.23
C ALA A 37 7.79 21.92 9.87
N ALA A 38 8.91 22.15 9.17
CA ALA A 38 9.28 23.49 8.69
C ALA A 38 8.24 24.04 7.70
N LEU A 39 7.78 23.21 6.75
CA LEU A 39 6.73 23.59 5.79
C LEU A 39 5.40 23.89 6.48
N LEU A 40 4.96 23.06 7.42
CA LEU A 40 3.74 23.27 8.20
C LEU A 40 3.83 24.58 9.02
N THR A 41 5.00 24.82 9.63
CA THR A 41 5.23 26.06 10.38
C THR A 41 5.17 27.28 9.47
N CYS A 42 5.81 27.21 8.30
CA CYS A 42 5.77 28.29 7.31
C CYS A 42 4.33 28.62 6.89
N VAL A 43 3.52 27.61 6.56
CA VAL A 43 2.10 27.79 6.22
C VAL A 43 1.32 28.37 7.38
N SER A 44 1.54 27.89 8.60
CA SER A 44 0.80 28.33 9.79
C SER A 44 1.13 29.75 10.21
N THR A 45 2.34 30.21 9.92
CA THR A 45 2.86 31.52 10.35
C THR A 45 3.06 32.52 9.23
N ILE A 46 2.53 32.22 8.03
CA ILE A 46 2.70 33.07 6.85
C ILE A 46 2.28 34.54 7.08
N GLU A 47 1.26 34.75 7.93
CA GLU A 47 0.76 36.07 8.31
C GLU A 47 1.81 36.91 9.05
N LEU A 48 2.75 36.29 9.76
CA LEU A 48 3.78 37.00 10.53
C LEU A 48 4.82 37.63 9.60
N PHE A 49 5.05 37.03 8.43
CA PHE A 49 6.08 37.45 7.49
C PHE A 49 5.52 38.30 6.33
N ALA A 50 4.21 38.21 6.06
CA ALA A 50 3.56 39.01 5.04
C ALA A 50 3.07 40.35 5.63
N GLY A 51 3.90 41.39 5.56
CA GLY A 51 3.55 42.74 6.07
C GLY A 51 2.25 43.31 5.46
N SER A 52 1.90 42.88 4.24
CA SER A 52 0.63 43.22 3.57
C SER A 52 -0.61 42.67 4.25
N THR A 53 -0.49 41.77 5.24
CA THR A 53 -1.61 41.18 5.97
C THR A 53 -1.88 41.86 7.32
N THR A 54 -1.14 42.90 7.69
CA THR A 54 -1.33 43.61 8.95
C THR A 54 -2.57 44.52 8.88
N PRO A 55 -3.57 44.37 9.79
CA PRO A 55 -4.77 45.19 9.77
C PRO A 55 -4.47 46.58 10.35
N HIS A 56 -5.00 47.63 9.70
CA HIS A 56 -4.92 49.00 10.16
C HIS A 56 -6.31 49.66 10.15
N PHE A 57 -6.60 50.47 11.18
CA PHE A 57 -7.83 51.22 11.20
C PHE A 57 -7.91 52.22 10.04
N GLY A 58 -9.09 52.39 9.48
CA GLY A 58 -9.34 53.23 8.31
C GLY A 58 -9.02 52.56 6.96
N LEU A 59 -8.43 51.37 6.96
CA LEU A 59 -8.14 50.60 5.77
C LEU A 59 -8.97 49.32 5.70
N PRO A 60 -9.20 48.77 4.50
CA PRO A 60 -9.89 47.48 4.37
C PRO A 60 -9.06 46.37 4.98
N ALA A 61 -9.70 45.42 5.68
CA ALA A 61 -9.08 44.26 6.25
C ALA A 61 -8.39 43.44 5.14
N PRO A 62 -7.06 43.20 5.22
CA PRO A 62 -6.30 42.51 4.17
C PRO A 62 -6.63 41.01 4.12
N VAL A 63 -7.02 40.45 5.25
CA VAL A 63 -7.44 39.03 5.42
C VAL A 63 -8.69 39.02 6.32
N THR A 64 -9.42 37.90 6.31
CA THR A 64 -10.50 37.69 7.25
C THR A 64 -9.94 37.53 8.66
N LEU A 65 -10.30 38.47 9.57
CA LEU A 65 -9.86 38.42 10.96
C LEU A 65 -10.84 37.58 11.78
N ARG A 66 -10.31 36.63 12.54
CA ARG A 66 -11.10 35.69 13.35
C ARG A 66 -10.65 35.73 14.80
N VAL A 67 -11.57 36.02 15.68
CA VAL A 67 -11.35 36.00 17.13
C VAL A 67 -12.15 34.85 17.72
N PRO A 68 -11.53 33.75 18.09
CA PRO A 68 -12.21 32.58 18.66
C PRO A 68 -12.73 32.85 20.08
N TYR A 69 -12.06 33.76 20.81
CA TYR A 69 -12.42 34.13 22.17
C TYR A 69 -12.32 35.64 22.37
N HIS A 70 -13.36 36.25 22.91
CA HIS A 70 -13.35 37.67 23.34
C HIS A 70 -12.91 37.72 24.81
N ALA A 71 -11.77 38.37 25.08
CA ALA A 71 -11.34 38.66 26.44
C ALA A 71 -11.89 40.02 26.86
N ARG A 72 -12.91 40.03 27.72
CA ARG A 72 -13.43 41.27 28.31
C ARG A 72 -12.68 41.54 29.59
N VAL A 73 -11.95 42.64 29.64
CA VAL A 73 -11.29 43.10 30.86
C VAL A 73 -12.34 43.84 31.67
N VAL A 74 -12.83 43.24 32.75
CA VAL A 74 -13.80 43.84 33.66
C VAL A 74 -13.09 44.34 34.91
N ARG A 75 -13.24 45.63 35.21
CA ARG A 75 -12.74 46.23 36.46
C ARG A 75 -13.72 45.87 37.58
N GLN A 76 -13.30 45.01 38.50
CA GLN A 76 -14.13 44.67 39.66
C GLN A 76 -13.80 45.56 40.85
N GLY A 77 -14.69 46.47 41.16
CA GLY A 77 -14.73 47.25 42.38
C GLY A 77 -13.69 48.38 42.52
N PRO A 78 -13.78 49.18 43.59
CA PRO A 78 -12.93 50.37 43.81
C PRO A 78 -11.50 50.04 44.20
N LYS A 79 -11.14 48.77 44.44
CA LYS A 79 -9.78 48.32 44.80
C LYS A 79 -9.21 47.45 43.64
N LEU A 80 -8.84 48.07 42.56
CA LEU A 80 -7.89 47.66 41.51
C LEU A 80 -7.67 46.15 41.21
N ALA A 81 -8.64 45.29 41.33
CA ALA A 81 -8.52 43.92 40.81
C ALA A 81 -9.11 43.88 39.40
N TRP A 82 -8.22 43.66 38.40
CA TRP A 82 -8.62 43.37 37.03
C TRP A 82 -8.96 41.89 36.94
N SER A 83 -10.21 41.54 36.59
CA SER A 83 -10.56 40.19 36.20
C SER A 83 -10.70 40.13 34.68
N VAL A 84 -10.04 39.17 34.08
CA VAL A 84 -10.22 38.87 32.66
C VAL A 84 -11.34 37.83 32.57
N GLN A 85 -12.52 38.25 32.14
CA GLN A 85 -13.57 37.31 31.76
C GLN A 85 -13.43 36.95 30.29
N PHE A 86 -13.25 35.67 30.02
CA PHE A 86 -13.24 35.16 28.66
C PHE A 86 -14.68 34.89 28.22
N GLU A 87 -15.20 35.77 27.39
CA GLU A 87 -16.47 35.56 26.72
C GLU A 87 -16.23 34.91 25.37
N ARG A 88 -16.86 33.77 25.11
CA ARG A 88 -16.69 32.99 23.89
C ARG A 88 -17.54 33.62 22.77
N THR A 89 -17.12 34.75 22.29
CA THR A 89 -17.76 35.45 21.17
C THR A 89 -16.91 35.24 19.92
N ARG A 90 -17.39 34.46 18.96
CA ARG A 90 -16.75 34.34 17.66
C ARG A 90 -16.95 35.61 16.86
N ILE A 91 -15.93 36.45 16.78
CA ILE A 91 -15.96 37.64 15.93
C ILE A 91 -15.27 37.26 14.61
N VAL A 92 -15.97 37.51 13.50
CA VAL A 92 -15.44 37.30 12.15
C VAL A 92 -15.60 38.60 11.37
N VAL A 93 -14.47 39.27 11.09
CA VAL A 93 -14.45 40.46 10.24
C VAL A 93 -14.01 40.04 8.84
N PRO A 94 -14.90 40.09 7.84
CA PRO A 94 -14.57 39.64 6.48
C PRO A 94 -13.46 40.47 5.86
N ARG A 95 -12.67 39.82 4.98
CA ARG A 95 -11.68 40.49 4.13
C ARG A 95 -12.34 41.61 3.33
N GLY A 96 -11.69 42.75 3.24
CA GLY A 96 -12.19 43.92 2.51
C GLY A 96 -13.10 44.85 3.33
N THR A 97 -13.53 44.47 4.56
CA THR A 97 -14.27 45.35 5.46
C THR A 97 -13.39 46.49 5.95
N VAL A 98 -13.82 47.72 5.80
CA VAL A 98 -13.11 48.89 6.35
C VAL A 98 -13.15 48.85 7.88
N LEU A 99 -11.96 48.82 8.49
CA LEU A 99 -11.82 48.68 9.93
C LEU A 99 -12.06 50.03 10.63
N ALA A 100 -13.19 50.14 11.33
CA ALA A 100 -13.56 51.34 12.06
C ALA A 100 -13.07 51.26 13.51
N ALA A 101 -12.42 52.31 14.00
CA ALA A 101 -11.87 52.33 15.36
C ALA A 101 -12.95 52.48 16.47
N ASP A 102 -14.12 52.97 16.12
CA ASP A 102 -15.29 53.10 16.99
C ASP A 102 -16.09 51.80 17.12
N ASN A 103 -15.91 50.83 16.17
CA ASN A 103 -16.57 49.53 16.22
C ASN A 103 -15.81 48.60 17.19
N GLU A 104 -16.51 48.09 18.21
CA GLU A 104 -15.96 47.24 19.27
C GLU A 104 -15.41 45.90 18.70
N GLU A 105 -16.14 45.30 17.74
CA GLU A 105 -15.71 44.02 17.10
C GLU A 105 -14.46 44.21 16.25
N HIS A 106 -14.40 45.32 15.48
CA HIS A 106 -13.21 45.64 14.67
C HIS A 106 -11.99 45.89 15.56
N ARG A 107 -12.19 46.60 16.68
CA ARG A 107 -11.14 46.86 17.66
C ARG A 107 -10.62 45.56 18.29
N ALA A 108 -11.55 44.69 18.71
CA ALA A 108 -11.21 43.39 19.28
C ALA A 108 -10.41 42.53 18.27
N ALA A 109 -10.83 42.53 17.01
CA ALA A 109 -10.15 41.76 15.96
C ALA A 109 -8.72 42.26 15.68
N VAL A 110 -8.53 43.59 15.60
CA VAL A 110 -7.20 44.20 15.39
C VAL A 110 -6.29 43.97 16.60
N LEU A 111 -6.78 44.14 17.82
CA LEU A 111 -6.02 43.88 19.06
C LEU A 111 -5.65 42.41 19.19
N TYR A 112 -6.59 41.52 18.86
CA TYR A 112 -6.29 40.07 18.85
C TYR A 112 -5.21 39.73 17.85
N ASP A 113 -5.30 40.21 16.60
CA ASP A 113 -4.30 39.99 15.56
C ASP A 113 -2.92 40.53 16.00
N SER A 114 -2.86 41.73 16.54
CA SER A 114 -1.61 42.33 17.07
C SER A 114 -1.00 41.50 18.20
N ALA A 115 -1.82 41.04 19.16
CA ALA A 115 -1.38 40.15 20.24
C ALA A 115 -0.90 38.77 19.73
N MET A 116 -1.46 38.31 18.63
CA MET A 116 -1.02 37.06 17.99
C MET A 116 0.29 37.20 17.24
N ARG A 117 0.61 38.40 16.76
CA ARG A 117 1.90 38.70 16.09
C ARG A 117 3.04 39.02 17.06
N ALA A 118 2.72 39.58 18.24
CA ALA A 118 3.70 40.04 19.22
C ALA A 118 4.75 38.99 19.64
N PRO A 119 4.45 37.70 19.86
CA PRO A 119 5.45 36.71 20.25
C PRO A 119 6.47 36.33 19.14
N GLY A 120 6.24 36.72 17.87
CA GLY A 120 7.20 36.59 16.77
C GLY A 120 7.94 35.24 16.72
N LEU A 121 9.24 35.28 16.95
CA LEU A 121 10.12 34.11 16.85
C LEU A 121 9.81 32.99 17.84
N THR A 122 9.38 33.33 19.07
CA THR A 122 9.06 32.30 20.08
C THR A 122 7.83 31.49 19.68
N ARG A 123 6.83 32.11 19.07
CA ARG A 123 5.66 31.42 18.53
C ARG A 123 6.04 30.51 17.37
N VAL A 124 6.86 30.99 16.44
CA VAL A 124 7.35 30.20 15.31
C VAL A 124 8.11 28.98 15.81
N GLY A 125 9.05 29.17 16.77
CA GLY A 125 9.84 28.07 17.34
C GLY A 125 8.97 27.04 18.09
N SER A 126 7.97 27.50 18.85
CA SER A 126 7.05 26.62 19.58
C SER A 126 6.17 25.79 18.63
N LEU A 127 5.62 26.41 17.58
CA LEU A 127 4.83 25.71 16.57
C LEU A 127 5.70 24.71 15.80
N PHE A 128 6.93 25.10 15.45
CA PHE A 128 7.87 24.19 14.81
C PHE A 128 8.15 22.96 15.67
N ALA A 129 8.45 23.13 16.95
CA ALA A 129 8.70 22.03 17.86
C ALA A 129 7.49 21.11 17.99
N LEU A 130 6.28 21.69 18.05
CA LEU A 130 5.02 20.95 18.14
C LEU A 130 4.74 20.14 16.86
N TYR A 131 4.91 20.75 15.69
CA TYR A 131 4.71 20.05 14.41
C TYR A 131 5.82 19.03 14.15
N LEU A 132 7.04 19.30 14.57
CA LEU A 132 8.12 18.31 14.50
C LEU A 132 7.78 17.07 15.33
N PHE A 133 7.31 17.26 16.56
CA PHE A 133 6.84 16.15 17.40
C PHE A 133 5.70 15.39 16.72
N THR A 134 4.69 16.09 16.18
CA THR A 134 3.56 15.48 15.47
C THR A 134 4.02 14.68 14.25
N CYS A 135 4.91 15.25 13.42
CA CYS A 135 5.48 14.55 12.27
C CYS A 135 6.29 13.31 12.68
N LEU A 136 7.07 13.40 13.76
CA LEU A 136 7.82 12.26 14.29
C LEU A 136 6.91 11.13 14.75
N VAL A 137 5.83 11.43 15.45
CA VAL A 137 4.82 10.45 15.89
C VAL A 137 4.17 9.78 14.68
N VAL A 138 3.71 10.57 13.70
CA VAL A 138 3.08 10.04 12.49
C VAL A 138 4.03 9.16 11.70
N LEU A 139 5.24 9.63 11.41
CA LEU A 139 6.20 8.86 10.61
C LEU A 139 6.66 7.60 11.33
N THR A 140 6.79 7.64 12.67
CA THR A 140 7.05 6.45 13.47
C THR A 140 5.90 5.45 13.37
N TYR A 141 4.66 5.93 13.44
CA TYR A 141 3.48 5.09 13.25
C TYR A 141 3.46 4.48 11.83
N LEU A 142 3.62 5.31 10.78
CA LEU A 142 3.60 4.85 9.39
C LEU A 142 4.69 3.78 9.13
N ARG A 143 5.83 3.90 9.79
CA ARG A 143 6.95 2.98 9.64
C ARG A 143 6.73 1.64 10.33
N HIS A 144 6.18 1.63 11.55
CA HIS A 144 6.10 0.44 12.39
C HIS A 144 4.75 -0.25 12.36
N PHE A 145 3.66 0.52 12.23
CA PHE A 145 2.28 0.02 12.35
C PHE A 145 1.45 0.21 11.07
N GLY A 146 1.93 1.05 10.14
CA GLY A 146 1.24 1.30 8.89
C GLY A 146 1.38 0.15 7.90
N HIS A 147 0.56 0.20 6.84
CA HIS A 147 0.63 -0.73 5.71
C HIS A 147 2.07 -0.82 5.14
N SER A 148 2.50 -1.99 4.68
CA SER A 148 3.87 -2.23 4.20
C SER A 148 4.37 -1.21 3.16
N ARG A 149 3.50 -0.77 2.25
CA ARG A 149 3.82 0.30 1.27
C ARG A 149 4.16 1.65 1.92
N LEU A 150 3.70 1.92 3.14
CA LEU A 150 4.02 3.16 3.87
C LEU A 150 5.45 3.20 4.42
N ARG A 151 6.21 2.10 4.32
CA ARG A 151 7.64 2.09 4.62
C ARG A 151 8.48 2.75 3.51
N LEU A 152 7.88 3.02 2.34
CA LEU A 152 8.53 3.66 1.21
C LEU A 152 8.52 5.17 1.34
N LEU A 153 9.64 5.81 0.98
CA LEU A 153 9.81 7.27 1.00
C LEU A 153 8.71 7.99 0.21
N ARG A 154 8.38 7.49 -0.99
CA ARG A 154 7.35 8.06 -1.86
C ARG A 154 5.99 8.11 -1.18
N SER A 155 5.56 7.01 -0.54
CA SER A 155 4.25 6.93 0.11
C SER A 155 4.19 7.82 1.35
N GLN A 156 5.26 7.88 2.17
CA GLN A 156 5.33 8.78 3.32
C GLN A 156 5.32 10.25 2.89
N ALA A 157 6.12 10.60 1.88
CA ALA A 157 6.12 11.94 1.29
C ALA A 157 4.76 12.31 0.69
N GLY A 158 4.08 11.34 0.06
CA GLY A 158 2.72 11.52 -0.47
C GLY A 158 1.69 11.82 0.62
N VAL A 159 1.68 11.05 1.71
CA VAL A 159 0.80 11.28 2.87
C VAL A 159 1.03 12.67 3.47
N LEU A 160 2.29 13.03 3.72
CA LEU A 160 2.65 14.33 4.27
C LEU A 160 2.38 15.47 3.29
N GLY A 161 2.58 15.25 1.98
CA GLY A 161 2.27 16.21 0.94
C GLY A 161 0.76 16.52 0.86
N LEU A 162 -0.10 15.49 0.93
CA LEU A 162 -1.55 15.68 1.00
C LEU A 162 -1.99 16.35 2.29
N LEU A 163 -1.34 16.06 3.41
CA LEU A 163 -1.56 16.75 4.68
C LEU A 163 -1.26 18.25 4.55
N ILE A 164 -0.10 18.61 3.98
CA ILE A 164 0.23 20.02 3.73
C ILE A 164 -0.79 20.66 2.78
N GLY A 165 -1.16 20.00 1.69
CA GLY A 165 -2.18 20.50 0.76
C GLY A 165 -3.51 20.81 1.47
N MET A 166 -3.95 19.92 2.36
CA MET A 166 -5.16 20.11 3.16
C MET A 166 -5.00 21.28 4.16
N VAL A 167 -3.85 21.40 4.80
CA VAL A 167 -3.52 22.48 5.74
C VAL A 167 -3.48 23.83 5.01
N VAL A 168 -2.90 23.88 3.81
CA VAL A 168 -2.90 25.07 2.94
C VAL A 168 -4.34 25.46 2.55
N LEU A 169 -5.15 24.48 2.12
CA LEU A 169 -6.56 24.72 1.80
C LEU A 169 -7.33 25.27 2.99
N ALA A 170 -7.12 24.69 4.17
CA ALA A 170 -7.74 25.18 5.42
C ALA A 170 -7.32 26.63 5.71
N LYS A 171 -6.02 26.93 5.58
CA LYS A 171 -5.49 28.27 5.83
C LYS A 171 -6.06 29.30 4.84
N ILE A 172 -6.09 28.98 3.55
CA ILE A 172 -6.67 29.84 2.51
C ILE A 172 -8.16 30.09 2.81
N THR A 173 -8.93 29.05 3.16
CA THR A 173 -10.34 29.17 3.51
C THR A 173 -10.53 30.13 4.68
N LEU A 174 -9.72 30.00 5.73
CA LEU A 174 -9.80 30.85 6.92
C LEU A 174 -9.40 32.32 6.64
N MET A 175 -8.43 32.56 5.76
CA MET A 175 -7.92 33.91 5.47
C MET A 175 -8.77 34.66 4.44
N VAL A 176 -9.35 33.95 3.49
CA VAL A 176 -10.01 34.57 2.31
C VAL A 176 -11.52 34.66 2.49
N THR A 177 -12.14 33.68 3.19
CA THR A 177 -13.60 33.60 3.32
C THR A 177 -14.07 33.98 4.72
N ALA A 178 -15.34 34.42 4.84
CA ALA A 178 -16.03 34.61 6.11
C ALA A 178 -16.87 33.38 6.54
N LEU A 179 -16.72 32.25 5.82
CA LEU A 179 -17.44 31.02 6.14
C LEU A 179 -17.08 30.51 7.54
N PRO A 180 -18.02 29.93 8.30
CA PRO A 180 -17.71 29.22 9.54
C PRO A 180 -16.59 28.19 9.35
N ASP A 181 -15.75 28.03 10.37
CA ASP A 181 -14.55 27.19 10.31
C ASP A 181 -14.86 25.70 10.03
N PHE A 182 -16.08 25.28 10.35
CA PHE A 182 -16.57 23.92 10.14
C PHE A 182 -16.79 23.53 8.67
N TRP A 183 -16.76 24.50 7.73
CA TRP A 183 -16.81 24.22 6.29
C TRP A 183 -15.52 23.59 5.74
N ILE A 184 -14.41 23.65 6.46
CA ILE A 184 -13.12 23.12 6.00
C ILE A 184 -13.24 21.61 5.75
N PRO A 185 -12.98 21.10 4.53
CA PRO A 185 -13.26 19.70 4.15
C PRO A 185 -12.14 18.73 4.55
N THR A 186 -11.71 18.77 5.82
CA THR A 186 -10.56 17.96 6.29
C THR A 186 -10.75 16.45 6.13
N ALA A 187 -12.01 15.95 6.17
CA ALA A 187 -12.27 14.52 6.08
C ALA A 187 -11.98 13.91 4.69
N ALA A 188 -11.74 14.72 3.66
CA ALA A 188 -11.28 14.21 2.38
C ALA A 188 -9.89 13.51 2.49
N LEU A 189 -9.00 14.05 3.33
CA LEU A 189 -7.67 13.49 3.55
C LEU A 189 -7.72 12.07 4.13
N PRO A 190 -8.35 11.80 5.28
CA PRO A 190 -8.43 10.44 5.80
C PRO A 190 -9.23 9.48 4.91
N LEU A 191 -10.18 9.97 4.11
CA LEU A 191 -10.87 9.15 3.10
C LEU A 191 -9.90 8.66 2.01
N TRP A 192 -9.03 9.52 1.46
CA TRP A 192 -8.01 9.11 0.48
C TRP A 192 -7.03 8.11 1.08
N ILE A 193 -6.55 8.35 2.29
CA ILE A 193 -5.62 7.46 2.99
C ILE A 193 -6.27 6.10 3.28
N ALA A 194 -7.51 6.09 3.79
CA ALA A 194 -8.25 4.86 4.08
C ALA A 194 -8.57 4.06 2.83
N LEU A 195 -8.81 4.73 1.70
CA LEU A 195 -9.05 4.08 0.41
C LEU A 195 -7.79 3.38 -0.12
N THR A 196 -6.64 4.06 0.00
CA THR A 196 -5.37 3.61 -0.59
C THR A 196 -4.65 2.58 0.29
N PHE A 197 -4.64 2.77 1.59
CA PHE A 197 -3.91 1.92 2.55
C PHE A 197 -4.88 1.19 3.49
N ASP A 198 -5.19 1.80 4.62
CA ASP A 198 -6.07 1.22 5.63
C ASP A 198 -6.76 2.31 6.48
N ARG A 199 -7.85 1.91 7.17
CA ARG A 199 -8.64 2.84 8.00
C ARG A 199 -7.86 3.34 9.22
N ARG A 200 -7.00 2.51 9.81
CA ARG A 200 -6.24 2.88 11.01
C ARG A 200 -5.30 4.04 10.69
N THR A 201 -4.59 3.92 9.56
CA THR A 201 -3.74 5.00 9.04
C THR A 201 -4.55 6.25 8.71
N GLY A 202 -5.74 6.10 8.12
CA GLY A 202 -6.66 7.22 7.87
C GLY A 202 -7.01 7.99 9.15
N ILE A 203 -7.37 7.29 10.23
CA ILE A 203 -7.71 7.91 11.53
C ILE A 203 -6.50 8.63 12.13
N VAL A 204 -5.30 8.03 12.09
CA VAL A 204 -4.09 8.67 12.64
C VAL A 204 -3.77 9.96 11.89
N VAL A 205 -3.88 9.95 10.56
CA VAL A 205 -3.64 11.15 9.74
C VAL A 205 -4.73 12.20 9.96
N ASP A 206 -5.98 11.78 10.17
CA ASP A 206 -7.08 12.70 10.54
C ASP A 206 -6.79 13.43 11.85
N LEU A 207 -6.41 12.70 12.89
CA LEU A 207 -6.04 13.31 14.18
C LEU A 207 -4.94 14.36 14.03
N CYS A 208 -3.93 14.08 13.21
CA CYS A 208 -2.86 15.03 12.91
C CYS A 208 -3.37 16.26 12.15
N ALA A 209 -4.18 16.05 11.12
CA ALA A 209 -4.74 17.14 10.33
C ALA A 209 -5.63 18.05 11.20
N ALA A 210 -6.52 17.46 12.01
CA ALA A 210 -7.38 18.18 12.94
C ALA A 210 -6.57 18.98 13.96
N PHE A 211 -5.50 18.39 14.49
CA PHE A 211 -4.59 19.05 15.43
C PHE A 211 -3.89 20.25 14.81
N VAL A 212 -3.31 20.09 13.61
CA VAL A 212 -2.63 21.18 12.88
C VAL A 212 -3.61 22.29 12.50
N VAL A 213 -4.79 21.95 11.98
CA VAL A 213 -5.80 22.95 11.59
C VAL A 213 -6.35 23.70 12.82
N SER A 214 -6.61 23.01 13.93
CA SER A 214 -7.09 23.65 15.16
C SER A 214 -6.07 24.65 15.76
N SER A 215 -4.77 24.42 15.51
CA SER A 215 -3.70 25.33 15.98
C SER A 215 -3.81 26.75 15.40
N PHE A 216 -4.45 26.90 14.21
CA PHE A 216 -4.72 28.21 13.60
C PHE A 216 -5.66 29.07 14.44
N LEU A 217 -6.56 28.41 15.18
CA LEU A 217 -7.54 29.05 16.07
C LEU A 217 -7.25 28.74 17.55
N ARG A 218 -5.98 28.71 17.94
CA ARG A 218 -5.52 28.46 19.32
C ARG A 218 -6.02 27.15 19.93
N PHE A 219 -6.10 26.09 19.14
CA PHE A 219 -6.62 24.80 19.58
C PHE A 219 -8.06 24.88 20.12
N ASP A 220 -8.94 25.61 19.40
CA ASP A 220 -10.36 25.62 19.74
C ASP A 220 -10.89 24.19 19.87
N VAL A 221 -11.38 23.85 21.07
CA VAL A 221 -11.78 22.47 21.42
C VAL A 221 -12.98 22.01 20.60
N LEU A 222 -13.93 22.93 20.29
CA LEU A 222 -15.09 22.58 19.46
C LEU A 222 -14.66 22.29 18.02
N LEU A 223 -13.77 23.13 17.48
CA LEU A 223 -13.25 22.91 16.14
C LEU A 223 -12.51 21.57 16.09
N LEU A 224 -11.59 21.34 17.02
CA LEU A 224 -10.82 20.08 17.09
C LEU A 224 -11.76 18.87 17.14
N ALA A 225 -12.73 18.89 18.05
CA ALA A 225 -13.67 17.78 18.23
C ALA A 225 -14.54 17.52 16.98
N VAL A 226 -15.03 18.59 16.33
CA VAL A 226 -15.81 18.49 15.09
C VAL A 226 -14.97 17.88 13.97
N LEU A 227 -13.72 18.35 13.79
CA LEU A 227 -12.83 17.83 12.75
C LEU A 227 -12.50 16.36 12.97
N VAL A 228 -12.11 15.98 14.20
CA VAL A 228 -11.81 14.59 14.59
C VAL A 228 -13.03 13.69 14.40
N THR A 229 -14.19 14.10 14.92
CA THR A 229 -15.43 13.30 14.79
C THR A 229 -15.77 13.09 13.32
N ARG A 230 -15.68 14.13 12.50
CA ARG A 230 -16.00 14.07 11.08
C ARG A 230 -15.06 13.15 10.31
N GLY A 231 -13.75 13.32 10.46
CA GLY A 231 -12.78 12.52 9.71
C GLY A 231 -12.76 11.05 10.16
N THR A 232 -12.81 10.81 11.48
CA THR A 232 -12.89 9.45 12.02
C THR A 232 -14.16 8.74 11.57
N THR A 233 -15.33 9.40 11.69
CA THR A 233 -16.61 8.81 11.25
C THR A 233 -16.62 8.54 9.75
N ALA A 234 -16.15 9.47 8.92
CA ALA A 234 -16.04 9.28 7.48
C ALA A 234 -15.19 8.04 7.13
N THR A 235 -14.07 7.88 7.83
CA THR A 235 -13.14 6.75 7.64
C THR A 235 -13.77 5.42 8.06
N LEU A 236 -14.48 5.38 9.18
CA LEU A 236 -15.16 4.17 9.68
C LEU A 236 -16.33 3.75 8.78
N LEU A 237 -17.08 4.69 8.26
CA LEU A 237 -18.23 4.45 7.37
C LEU A 237 -17.83 4.08 5.94
N LEU A 238 -16.57 4.15 5.57
CA LEU A 238 -16.05 3.72 4.26
C LEU A 238 -16.02 2.17 4.19
N LEU A 239 -17.19 1.52 4.10
CA LEU A 239 -17.33 0.05 4.17
C LEU A 239 -16.85 -0.65 2.90
N ASN A 240 -17.16 -0.08 1.73
CA ASN A 240 -16.83 -0.69 0.44
C ASN A 240 -15.97 0.25 -0.42
N ARG A 241 -14.67 -0.04 -0.48
CA ARG A 241 -13.68 0.74 -1.24
C ARG A 241 -13.91 0.75 -2.76
N LYS A 242 -14.69 -0.20 -3.29
CA LYS A 242 -14.93 -0.35 -4.73
C LYS A 242 -16.01 0.60 -5.28
N ARG A 243 -16.85 1.19 -4.41
CA ARG A 243 -17.97 2.05 -4.82
C ARG A 243 -17.68 3.53 -4.58
N PRO A 244 -17.43 4.35 -5.62
CA PRO A 244 -17.10 5.77 -5.46
C PRO A 244 -18.15 6.57 -4.69
N ARG A 245 -19.45 6.27 -4.93
CA ARG A 245 -20.58 6.94 -4.24
C ARG A 245 -20.51 6.82 -2.71
N GLN A 246 -19.80 5.83 -2.19
CA GLN A 246 -19.68 5.64 -0.74
C GLN A 246 -18.85 6.75 -0.08
N MET A 247 -17.92 7.38 -0.79
CA MET A 247 -17.16 8.53 -0.26
C MET A 247 -18.11 9.71 0.04
N LEU A 248 -19.05 9.98 -0.87
CA LEU A 248 -20.04 11.03 -0.65
C LEU A 248 -20.96 10.72 0.53
N MET A 249 -21.47 9.47 0.60
CA MET A 249 -22.30 9.02 1.72
C MET A 249 -21.55 9.09 3.06
N SER A 250 -20.30 8.59 3.09
CA SER A 250 -19.48 8.63 4.31
C SER A 250 -19.21 10.06 4.77
N GLY A 251 -18.89 10.96 3.84
CA GLY A 251 -18.68 12.38 4.14
C GLY A 251 -19.96 13.06 4.68
N THR A 252 -21.11 12.82 4.05
CA THR A 252 -22.39 13.38 4.47
C THR A 252 -22.79 12.90 5.88
N LEU A 253 -22.77 11.59 6.12
CA LEU A 253 -23.09 11.01 7.43
C LEU A 253 -22.10 11.47 8.51
N ALA A 254 -20.83 11.61 8.16
CA ALA A 254 -19.82 12.13 9.06
C ALA A 254 -20.06 13.62 9.40
N GLY A 255 -20.54 14.41 8.45
CA GLY A 255 -20.96 15.78 8.68
C GLY A 255 -22.13 15.88 9.66
N ILE A 256 -23.13 15.00 9.53
CA ILE A 256 -24.26 14.89 10.47
C ILE A 256 -23.77 14.51 11.87
N ALA A 257 -22.89 13.50 11.97
CA ALA A 257 -22.31 13.08 13.25
C ALA A 257 -21.48 14.22 13.90
N ALA A 258 -20.73 14.97 13.11
CA ALA A 258 -19.97 16.12 13.58
C ALA A 258 -20.89 17.27 14.07
N GLY A 259 -22.02 17.50 13.40
CA GLY A 259 -23.05 18.45 13.86
C GLY A 259 -23.69 18.04 15.18
N ALA A 260 -23.99 16.75 15.35
CA ALA A 260 -24.48 16.20 16.62
C ALA A 260 -23.43 16.34 17.74
N ALA A 261 -22.17 16.02 17.46
CA ALA A 261 -21.06 16.19 18.40
C ALA A 261 -20.84 17.67 18.78
N TYR A 262 -20.99 18.60 17.82
CA TYR A 262 -20.94 20.04 18.08
C TYR A 262 -21.99 20.45 19.10
N ILE A 263 -23.27 20.05 18.89
CA ILE A 263 -24.38 20.36 19.80
C ILE A 263 -24.11 19.76 21.19
N ALA A 264 -23.73 18.47 21.24
CA ALA A 264 -23.46 17.79 22.50
C ALA A 264 -22.34 18.48 23.32
N LEU A 265 -21.24 18.85 22.65
CA LEU A 265 -20.13 19.53 23.30
C LEU A 265 -20.48 20.95 23.71
N LEU A 266 -21.31 21.66 22.95
CA LEU A 266 -21.78 22.99 23.31
C LEU A 266 -22.59 22.93 24.62
N VAL A 267 -23.47 21.92 24.75
CA VAL A 267 -24.24 21.71 25.98
C VAL A 267 -23.34 21.39 27.17
N VAL A 268 -22.32 20.54 26.97
CA VAL A 268 -21.40 20.15 28.04
C VAL A 268 -20.49 21.29 28.47
N LEU A 269 -19.98 22.09 27.54
CA LEU A 269 -19.02 23.16 27.83
C LEU A 269 -19.65 24.45 28.31
N GLU A 270 -20.84 24.81 27.79
CA GLU A 270 -21.49 26.10 28.03
C GLU A 270 -22.83 25.98 28.77
N GLY A 271 -23.31 24.74 28.97
CA GLY A 271 -24.59 24.48 29.62
C GLY A 271 -25.81 24.93 28.78
N GLN A 272 -27.02 24.83 29.36
CA GLN A 272 -28.26 25.23 28.65
C GLN A 272 -28.30 26.73 28.31
N VAL A 273 -27.61 27.56 29.09
CA VAL A 273 -27.55 29.01 28.85
C VAL A 273 -26.77 29.30 27.57
N GLY A 274 -25.67 28.56 27.33
CA GLY A 274 -24.91 28.67 26.09
C GLY A 274 -25.72 28.25 24.88
N LEU A 275 -26.47 27.15 24.97
CA LEU A 275 -27.33 26.66 23.90
C LEU A 275 -28.40 27.71 23.49
N VAL A 276 -29.10 28.31 24.46
CA VAL A 276 -30.13 29.33 24.19
C VAL A 276 -29.50 30.60 23.59
N ALA A 277 -28.36 31.03 24.12
CA ALA A 277 -27.64 32.20 23.60
C ALA A 277 -27.14 32.00 22.18
N ASP A 278 -26.65 30.76 21.84
CA ASP A 278 -26.16 30.47 20.52
C ASP A 278 -27.26 30.12 19.51
N MET A 279 -28.42 29.61 19.95
CA MET A 279 -29.62 29.52 19.10
C MET A 279 -30.06 30.88 18.58
N SER A 280 -29.94 31.92 19.39
CA SER A 280 -30.20 33.30 18.94
C SER A 280 -29.07 33.88 18.07
N ARG A 281 -27.86 33.34 18.15
CA ARG A 281 -26.65 33.83 17.46
C ARG A 281 -26.21 32.98 16.25
N GLY A 282 -26.88 31.86 15.96
CA GLY A 282 -26.62 31.09 14.74
C GLY A 282 -26.13 29.66 14.91
N ILE A 283 -26.55 28.87 15.94
CA ILE A 283 -26.32 27.41 16.01
C ILE A 283 -26.65 26.73 14.68
N GLY A 284 -27.75 27.16 14.05
CA GLY A 284 -28.16 26.61 12.76
C GLY A 284 -27.10 26.75 11.70
N SER A 285 -26.41 27.90 11.64
CA SER A 285 -25.32 28.12 10.68
C SER A 285 -24.10 27.24 10.97
N SER A 286 -23.76 27.00 12.24
CA SER A 286 -22.67 26.14 12.66
C SER A 286 -22.96 24.66 12.35
N VAL A 287 -24.17 24.19 12.61
CA VAL A 287 -24.61 22.83 12.27
C VAL A 287 -24.65 22.63 10.75
N ILE A 288 -25.19 23.58 10.00
CA ILE A 288 -25.17 23.57 8.54
C ILE A 288 -23.72 23.50 8.04
N ALA A 289 -22.81 24.26 8.67
CA ALA A 289 -21.39 24.22 8.31
C ALA A 289 -20.72 22.86 8.63
N CYS A 290 -21.08 22.20 9.73
CA CYS A 290 -20.60 20.85 10.05
C CYS A 290 -21.05 19.84 8.98
N VAL A 291 -22.33 19.87 8.62
CA VAL A 291 -22.89 18.97 7.58
C VAL A 291 -22.30 19.33 6.21
N GLY A 292 -22.30 20.62 5.86
CA GLY A 292 -21.74 21.11 4.59
C GLY A 292 -20.26 20.78 4.41
N GLY A 293 -19.46 20.94 5.47
CA GLY A 293 -18.04 20.52 5.46
C GLY A 293 -17.86 19.02 5.28
N GLY A 294 -18.81 18.21 5.80
CA GLY A 294 -18.84 16.76 5.56
C GLY A 294 -19.18 16.41 4.11
N VAL A 295 -20.23 17.03 3.55
CA VAL A 295 -20.61 16.88 2.13
C VAL A 295 -19.47 17.31 1.22
N LEU A 296 -18.86 18.48 1.48
CA LEU A 296 -17.74 19.00 0.72
C LEU A 296 -16.53 18.08 0.81
N SER A 297 -16.28 17.48 1.98
CA SER A 297 -15.23 16.44 2.13
C SER A 297 -15.50 15.22 1.27
N GLY A 298 -16.74 14.75 1.20
CA GLY A 298 -17.14 13.64 0.36
C GLY A 298 -17.01 13.94 -1.13
N VAL A 299 -17.43 15.14 -1.57
CA VAL A 299 -17.29 15.63 -2.95
C VAL A 299 -15.81 15.76 -3.31
N LEU A 300 -15.02 16.45 -2.48
CA LEU A 300 -13.57 16.61 -2.71
C LEU A 300 -12.86 15.26 -2.71
N GLY A 301 -13.26 14.38 -1.78
CA GLY A 301 -12.78 13.00 -1.71
C GLY A 301 -12.99 12.24 -3.01
N LEU A 302 -14.19 12.39 -3.60
CA LEU A 302 -14.55 11.73 -4.85
C LEU A 302 -13.84 12.34 -6.08
N VAL A 303 -13.87 13.67 -6.21
CA VAL A 303 -13.32 14.39 -7.38
C VAL A 303 -11.79 14.25 -7.46
N LEU A 304 -11.11 14.38 -6.34
CA LEU A 304 -9.65 14.29 -6.27
C LEU A 304 -9.14 12.89 -5.89
N ARG A 305 -10.00 11.86 -5.96
CA ARG A 305 -9.64 10.47 -5.66
C ARG A 305 -8.41 10.00 -6.45
N ASP A 306 -8.45 10.14 -7.78
CA ASP A 306 -7.39 9.63 -8.65
C ASP A 306 -6.09 10.45 -8.55
N PRO A 307 -6.11 11.81 -8.57
CA PRO A 307 -4.93 12.61 -8.26
C PRO A 307 -4.31 12.29 -6.89
N ALA A 308 -5.12 12.17 -5.84
CA ALA A 308 -4.63 11.80 -4.52
C ALA A 308 -4.01 10.38 -4.51
N GLY A 309 -4.66 9.43 -5.20
CA GLY A 309 -4.14 8.08 -5.40
C GLY A 309 -2.78 8.07 -6.08
N LEU A 310 -2.59 8.85 -7.14
CA LEU A 310 -1.29 8.98 -7.83
C LEU A 310 -0.20 9.53 -6.91
N VAL A 311 -0.50 10.54 -6.10
CA VAL A 311 0.43 11.09 -5.10
C VAL A 311 0.81 10.03 -4.07
N LEU A 312 -0.14 9.19 -3.64
CA LEU A 312 0.07 8.10 -2.70
C LEU A 312 0.75 6.86 -3.32
N GLY A 313 0.98 6.86 -4.64
CA GLY A 313 1.56 5.74 -5.38
C GLY A 313 0.57 4.62 -5.72
N HIS A 314 -0.73 4.91 -5.70
CA HIS A 314 -1.79 4.00 -6.12
C HIS A 314 -2.11 4.19 -7.61
N VAL A 315 -2.40 3.10 -8.31
CA VAL A 315 -2.81 3.12 -9.72
C VAL A 315 -4.32 3.07 -9.81
N SER A 316 -4.89 3.90 -10.68
CA SER A 316 -6.33 3.89 -10.92
C SER A 316 -6.78 2.57 -11.53
N ARG A 317 -8.02 2.18 -11.22
CA ARG A 317 -8.62 0.95 -11.76
C ARG A 317 -8.68 0.99 -13.30
N ASP A 318 -8.98 2.14 -13.87
CA ASP A 318 -9.10 2.31 -15.32
C ASP A 318 -7.73 2.08 -15.99
N LYS A 319 -6.65 2.63 -15.44
CA LYS A 319 -5.30 2.35 -15.94
C LYS A 319 -4.91 0.88 -15.83
N LEU A 320 -5.34 0.20 -14.75
CA LEU A 320 -5.12 -1.25 -14.64
C LEU A 320 -5.94 -2.03 -15.67
N LEU A 321 -7.18 -1.60 -15.98
CA LEU A 321 -7.99 -2.22 -17.02
C LEU A 321 -7.36 -2.03 -18.42
N ASP A 322 -6.87 -0.83 -18.73
CA ASP A 322 -6.12 -0.59 -19.98
C ASP A 322 -4.93 -1.54 -20.12
N LEU A 323 -4.23 -1.83 -19.01
CA LEU A 323 -3.09 -2.76 -18.99
C LEU A 323 -3.51 -4.24 -19.08
N THR A 324 -4.80 -4.59 -18.96
CA THR A 324 -5.27 -5.95 -19.24
C THR A 324 -5.56 -6.21 -20.70
N ASP A 325 -5.53 -5.15 -21.53
CA ASP A 325 -5.74 -5.28 -22.96
C ASP A 325 -4.54 -6.00 -23.60
N ILE A 326 -4.84 -7.15 -24.21
CA ILE A 326 -3.83 -7.98 -24.90
C ILE A 326 -3.29 -7.33 -26.17
N GLU A 327 -3.92 -6.27 -26.65
CA GLU A 327 -3.45 -5.50 -27.80
C GLU A 327 -2.36 -4.47 -27.41
N THR A 328 -2.03 -4.34 -26.13
CA THR A 328 -0.91 -3.49 -25.71
C THR A 328 0.40 -3.97 -26.34
N PRO A 329 1.27 -3.04 -26.81
CA PRO A 329 2.47 -3.41 -27.56
C PRO A 329 3.40 -4.39 -26.83
N LEU A 330 3.52 -4.27 -25.50
CA LEU A 330 4.35 -5.17 -24.69
C LEU A 330 3.79 -6.59 -24.63
N LEU A 331 2.47 -6.76 -24.49
CA LEU A 331 1.84 -8.08 -24.44
C LEU A 331 1.83 -8.71 -25.82
N GLN A 332 1.62 -7.94 -26.90
CA GLN A 332 1.78 -8.43 -28.27
C GLN A 332 3.21 -8.92 -28.53
N ARG A 333 4.20 -8.12 -28.12
CA ARG A 333 5.61 -8.54 -28.20
C ARG A 333 5.88 -9.82 -27.42
N MET A 334 5.34 -9.95 -26.21
CA MET A 334 5.48 -11.16 -25.40
C MET A 334 4.83 -12.37 -26.08
N ALA A 335 3.66 -12.18 -26.69
CA ALA A 335 2.96 -13.25 -27.40
C ALA A 335 3.69 -13.71 -28.68
N SER A 336 4.40 -12.80 -29.38
CA SER A 336 5.18 -13.10 -30.58
C SER A 336 6.56 -13.67 -30.30
N ASP A 337 7.32 -13.04 -29.38
CA ASP A 337 8.73 -13.35 -29.19
C ASP A 337 8.96 -14.46 -28.13
N ALA A 338 8.07 -14.56 -27.13
CA ALA A 338 8.13 -15.53 -26.04
C ALA A 338 6.77 -16.20 -25.78
N PRO A 339 6.24 -16.99 -26.75
CA PRO A 339 4.88 -17.53 -26.68
C PRO A 339 4.64 -18.47 -25.51
N GLY A 340 5.64 -19.25 -25.10
CA GLY A 340 5.56 -20.12 -23.93
C GLY A 340 5.40 -19.33 -22.63
N SER A 341 6.25 -18.30 -22.43
CA SER A 341 6.14 -17.39 -21.28
C SER A 341 4.82 -16.62 -21.28
N TRP A 342 4.28 -16.26 -22.46
CA TRP A 342 2.95 -15.65 -22.56
C TRP A 342 1.83 -16.60 -22.10
N GLN A 343 1.87 -17.87 -22.50
CA GLN A 343 0.88 -18.86 -22.05
C GLN A 343 0.95 -19.09 -20.55
N HIS A 344 2.15 -19.17 -19.98
CA HIS A 344 2.39 -19.23 -18.56
C HIS A 344 1.77 -18.02 -17.84
N SER A 345 2.10 -16.79 -18.26
CA SER A 345 1.58 -15.55 -17.67
C SER A 345 0.06 -15.47 -17.70
N ARG A 346 -0.58 -15.96 -18.77
CA ARG A 346 -2.05 -16.02 -18.87
C ARG A 346 -2.67 -17.03 -17.90
N ALA A 347 -2.09 -18.21 -17.78
CA ALA A 347 -2.57 -19.23 -16.83
C ALA A 347 -2.41 -18.72 -15.39
N MET A 348 -1.26 -18.16 -15.10
CA MET A 348 -0.93 -17.56 -13.81
C MET A 348 -1.87 -16.41 -13.41
N ALA A 349 -2.25 -15.55 -14.36
CA ALA A 349 -3.11 -14.40 -14.10
C ALA A 349 -4.47 -14.79 -13.47
N ASN A 350 -5.05 -15.90 -13.90
CA ASN A 350 -6.31 -16.41 -13.34
C ASN A 350 -6.13 -16.95 -11.91
N LEU A 351 -5.03 -17.68 -11.67
CA LEU A 351 -4.67 -18.20 -10.34
C LEU A 351 -4.38 -17.05 -9.38
N ALA A 352 -3.58 -16.09 -9.80
CA ALA A 352 -3.17 -14.93 -9.02
C ALA A 352 -4.36 -14.02 -8.64
N GLU A 353 -5.28 -13.76 -9.59
CA GLU A 353 -6.52 -13.03 -9.33
C GLU A 353 -7.40 -13.74 -8.29
N ALA A 354 -7.58 -15.06 -8.44
CA ALA A 354 -8.38 -15.86 -7.53
C ALA A 354 -7.78 -15.89 -6.10
N ALA A 355 -6.47 -16.05 -5.99
CA ALA A 355 -5.75 -16.05 -4.72
C ALA A 355 -5.83 -14.67 -4.04
N ALA A 356 -5.59 -13.58 -4.77
CA ALA A 356 -5.67 -12.22 -4.26
C ALA A 356 -7.08 -11.86 -3.77
N ALA A 357 -8.11 -12.26 -4.51
CA ALA A 357 -9.51 -12.06 -4.12
C ALA A 357 -9.85 -12.78 -2.81
N ALA A 358 -9.33 -14.00 -2.60
CA ALA A 358 -9.59 -14.80 -1.40
C ALA A 358 -9.04 -14.15 -0.11
N VAL A 359 -7.93 -13.42 -0.20
CA VAL A 359 -7.28 -12.76 0.95
C VAL A 359 -7.56 -11.25 1.03
N GLY A 360 -8.47 -10.74 0.18
CA GLY A 360 -8.84 -9.33 0.16
C GLY A 360 -7.75 -8.38 -0.36
N ALA A 361 -6.76 -8.90 -1.10
CA ALA A 361 -5.75 -8.12 -1.82
C ALA A 361 -6.34 -7.55 -3.13
N ASP A 362 -5.58 -6.69 -3.82
CA ASP A 362 -6.01 -6.13 -5.11
C ASP A 362 -5.88 -7.17 -6.23
N ALA A 363 -7.00 -7.86 -6.50
CA ALA A 363 -7.07 -8.94 -7.48
C ALA A 363 -6.75 -8.45 -8.92
N LEU A 364 -7.20 -7.24 -9.29
CA LEU A 364 -6.93 -6.69 -10.62
C LEU A 364 -5.46 -6.32 -10.79
N LEU A 365 -4.87 -5.67 -9.79
CA LEU A 365 -3.43 -5.35 -9.80
C LEU A 365 -2.59 -6.62 -9.87
N THR A 366 -2.95 -7.67 -9.11
CA THR A 366 -2.24 -8.95 -9.11
C THR A 366 -2.35 -9.65 -10.46
N ARG A 367 -3.52 -9.63 -11.10
CA ARG A 367 -3.73 -10.14 -12.47
C ARG A 367 -2.87 -9.41 -13.50
N VAL A 368 -2.86 -8.06 -13.45
CA VAL A 368 -2.01 -7.24 -14.33
C VAL A 368 -0.54 -7.56 -14.08
N GLY A 369 -0.12 -7.64 -12.80
CA GLY A 369 1.23 -8.05 -12.45
C GLY A 369 1.63 -9.39 -13.07
N ALA A 370 0.72 -10.37 -13.06
CA ALA A 370 0.94 -11.67 -13.68
C ALA A 370 1.13 -11.60 -15.21
N TYR A 371 0.44 -10.70 -15.91
CA TYR A 371 0.67 -10.54 -17.35
C TYR A 371 2.05 -10.00 -17.69
N TYR A 372 2.62 -9.14 -16.84
CA TYR A 372 3.83 -8.38 -17.16
C TYR A 372 5.09 -8.85 -16.44
N HIS A 373 5.01 -9.75 -15.45
CA HIS A 373 6.16 -10.12 -14.60
C HIS A 373 7.35 -10.64 -15.40
N ASP A 374 7.08 -11.40 -16.46
CA ASP A 374 8.04 -12.11 -17.28
C ASP A 374 8.37 -11.42 -18.63
N VAL A 375 7.94 -10.17 -18.83
CA VAL A 375 8.19 -9.46 -20.09
C VAL A 375 9.68 -9.36 -20.46
N GLY A 376 10.58 -9.45 -19.49
CA GLY A 376 12.03 -9.44 -19.70
C GLY A 376 12.53 -10.67 -20.49
N LYS A 377 11.81 -11.78 -20.47
CA LYS A 377 12.13 -12.98 -21.25
C LYS A 377 12.05 -12.73 -22.77
N THR A 378 11.34 -11.69 -23.21
CA THR A 378 11.27 -11.31 -24.64
C THR A 378 12.61 -10.87 -25.22
N VAL A 379 13.58 -10.49 -24.39
CA VAL A 379 14.90 -10.03 -24.84
C VAL A 379 15.75 -11.22 -25.32
N GLN A 380 15.65 -12.35 -24.61
CA GLN A 380 16.42 -13.57 -24.92
C GLN A 380 15.56 -14.83 -24.69
N PRO A 381 14.48 -15.01 -25.47
CA PRO A 381 13.46 -16.03 -25.18
C PRO A 381 14.00 -17.47 -25.20
N LYS A 382 15.03 -17.75 -26.00
CA LYS A 382 15.61 -19.10 -26.16
C LYS A 382 16.37 -19.63 -24.93
N TYR A 383 16.67 -18.77 -23.95
CA TYR A 383 17.22 -19.24 -22.68
C TYR A 383 16.16 -19.83 -21.74
N PHE A 384 14.87 -19.75 -22.09
CA PHE A 384 13.78 -20.25 -21.27
C PHE A 384 13.12 -21.43 -21.96
N ILE A 385 13.10 -22.58 -21.26
CA ILE A 385 12.69 -23.87 -21.81
C ILE A 385 11.28 -23.86 -22.42
N GLU A 386 10.37 -23.09 -21.84
CA GLU A 386 9.00 -22.94 -22.30
C GLU A 386 8.88 -22.27 -23.69
N ASN A 387 9.94 -21.62 -24.17
CA ASN A 387 10.00 -20.99 -25.50
C ASN A 387 10.84 -21.77 -26.51
N LEU A 388 11.36 -22.94 -26.14
CA LEU A 388 12.07 -23.82 -27.07
C LEU A 388 11.09 -24.66 -27.88
N GLY A 389 11.39 -24.87 -29.14
CA GLY A 389 10.63 -25.80 -29.97
C GLY A 389 10.89 -27.28 -29.61
N PRO A 390 9.99 -28.20 -29.96
CA PRO A 390 10.20 -29.62 -29.72
C PRO A 390 11.53 -30.10 -30.31
N GLY A 391 12.43 -30.63 -29.46
CA GLY A 391 13.76 -31.11 -29.88
C GLY A 391 14.81 -30.01 -30.11
N GLU A 392 14.50 -28.76 -29.85
CA GLU A 392 15.47 -27.64 -29.90
C GLU A 392 16.42 -27.73 -28.70
N PRO A 393 17.75 -27.79 -28.90
CA PRO A 393 18.69 -27.90 -27.80
C PRO A 393 18.74 -26.60 -26.99
N SER A 394 18.77 -26.74 -25.66
CA SER A 394 18.90 -25.58 -24.77
C SER A 394 20.29 -24.95 -24.91
N PRO A 395 20.40 -23.61 -25.02
CA PRO A 395 21.68 -22.90 -25.03
C PRO A 395 22.52 -23.17 -23.77
N HIS A 396 21.88 -23.49 -22.65
CA HIS A 396 22.56 -23.79 -21.39
C HIS A 396 23.45 -25.04 -21.42
N ALA A 397 23.21 -25.95 -22.37
CA ALA A 397 24.05 -27.14 -22.53
C ALA A 397 25.52 -26.82 -22.90
N GLN A 398 25.74 -25.64 -23.49
CA GLN A 398 27.07 -25.19 -23.96
C GLN A 398 27.69 -24.09 -23.09
N LEU A 399 26.99 -23.62 -22.06
CA LEU A 399 27.42 -22.52 -21.20
C LEU A 399 27.95 -23.01 -19.85
N GLU A 400 28.80 -22.21 -19.24
CA GLU A 400 29.16 -22.39 -17.84
C GLU A 400 27.96 -22.06 -16.93
N PRO A 401 27.84 -22.72 -15.75
CA PRO A 401 26.69 -22.59 -14.88
C PRO A 401 26.44 -21.15 -14.39
N ASP A 402 27.50 -20.37 -14.15
CA ASP A 402 27.41 -18.96 -13.75
C ASP A 402 26.87 -18.10 -14.89
N VAL A 403 27.34 -18.29 -16.13
CA VAL A 403 26.82 -17.58 -17.30
C VAL A 403 25.37 -17.94 -17.57
N SER A 404 24.98 -19.19 -17.35
CA SER A 404 23.60 -19.65 -17.46
C SER A 404 22.69 -19.02 -16.39
N ALA A 405 23.18 -18.95 -15.15
CA ALA A 405 22.44 -18.28 -14.06
C ALA A 405 22.24 -16.79 -14.35
N ASP A 406 23.30 -16.10 -14.81
CA ASP A 406 23.21 -14.68 -15.18
C ASP A 406 22.19 -14.44 -16.31
N ALA A 407 22.17 -15.30 -17.34
CA ALA A 407 21.22 -15.20 -18.44
C ALA A 407 19.78 -15.37 -17.98
N ILE A 408 19.53 -16.32 -17.05
CA ILE A 408 18.20 -16.50 -16.45
C ILE A 408 17.83 -15.31 -15.57
N MET A 409 18.70 -14.89 -14.65
CA MET A 409 18.42 -13.80 -13.71
C MET A 409 18.23 -12.45 -14.40
N ALA A 410 18.82 -12.26 -15.58
CA ALA A 410 18.73 -11.00 -16.34
C ALA A 410 17.30 -10.57 -16.67
N HIS A 411 16.34 -11.52 -16.85
CA HIS A 411 14.96 -11.15 -17.20
C HIS A 411 14.27 -10.26 -16.16
N VAL A 412 14.63 -10.41 -14.88
CA VAL A 412 14.09 -9.61 -13.77
C VAL A 412 14.45 -8.13 -13.96
N VAL A 413 15.70 -7.85 -14.26
CA VAL A 413 16.21 -6.48 -14.45
C VAL A 413 15.73 -5.87 -15.77
N LEU A 414 15.83 -6.67 -16.83
CA LEU A 414 15.41 -6.27 -18.19
C LEU A 414 13.90 -6.04 -18.25
N GLY A 415 13.11 -6.89 -17.60
CA GLY A 415 11.66 -6.72 -17.50
C GLY A 415 11.28 -5.43 -16.81
N ALA A 416 11.89 -5.13 -15.67
CA ALA A 416 11.65 -3.88 -14.97
C ALA A 416 12.05 -2.65 -15.80
N ALA A 417 13.14 -2.73 -16.56
CA ALA A 417 13.58 -1.64 -17.45
C ALA A 417 12.59 -1.43 -18.60
N LEU A 418 12.18 -2.49 -19.30
CA LEU A 418 11.22 -2.43 -20.40
C LEU A 418 9.86 -1.84 -19.96
N LEU A 419 9.38 -2.25 -18.78
CA LEU A 419 8.12 -1.73 -18.24
C LEU A 419 8.21 -0.24 -17.92
N ARG A 420 9.32 0.24 -17.36
CA ARG A 420 9.53 1.66 -17.08
C ARG A 420 9.65 2.49 -18.34
N GLU A 421 10.37 1.99 -19.35
CA GLU A 421 10.49 2.62 -20.66
C GLU A 421 9.12 2.79 -21.34
N ALA A 422 8.26 1.78 -21.20
CA ALA A 422 6.88 1.82 -21.70
C ALA A 422 5.91 2.65 -20.84
N GLY A 423 6.38 3.30 -19.78
CA GLY A 423 5.54 4.12 -18.90
C GLY A 423 4.54 3.33 -18.06
N VAL A 424 4.79 2.04 -17.84
CA VAL A 424 3.96 1.20 -16.98
C VAL A 424 4.12 1.66 -15.52
N PRO A 425 3.01 1.77 -14.74
CA PRO A 425 3.07 2.20 -13.35
C PRO A 425 3.99 1.34 -12.49
N GLU A 426 4.76 1.98 -11.58
CA GLU A 426 5.75 1.30 -10.74
C GLU A 426 5.17 0.16 -9.90
N SER A 427 3.88 0.23 -9.51
CA SER A 427 3.22 -0.86 -8.78
C SER A 427 3.02 -2.14 -9.63
N VAL A 428 3.06 -2.03 -10.95
CA VAL A 428 3.07 -3.17 -11.88
C VAL A 428 4.51 -3.60 -12.17
N VAL A 429 5.43 -2.64 -12.37
CA VAL A 429 6.87 -2.93 -12.52
C VAL A 429 7.41 -3.75 -11.36
N GLU A 430 6.87 -3.51 -10.15
CA GLU A 430 7.24 -4.21 -8.92
C GLU A 430 7.17 -5.73 -9.05
N PHE A 431 6.18 -6.23 -9.74
CA PHE A 431 6.03 -7.68 -9.95
C PHE A 431 7.19 -8.26 -10.74
N ALA A 432 7.72 -7.55 -11.73
CA ALA A 432 8.83 -8.03 -12.54
C ALA A 432 10.12 -8.24 -11.74
N TYR A 433 10.41 -7.40 -10.73
CA TYR A 433 11.65 -7.56 -9.96
C TYR A 433 11.47 -8.20 -8.57
N THR A 434 10.24 -8.58 -8.19
CA THR A 434 9.98 -9.21 -6.89
C THR A 434 9.50 -10.66 -6.99
N HIS A 435 9.06 -11.15 -8.17
CA HIS A 435 8.45 -12.48 -8.27
C HIS A 435 9.42 -13.62 -7.94
N HIS A 436 10.72 -13.43 -8.14
CA HIS A 436 11.75 -14.35 -7.66
C HIS A 436 12.45 -13.86 -6.37
N GLY A 437 12.19 -12.62 -5.92
CA GLY A 437 12.83 -12.06 -4.72
C GLY A 437 14.35 -12.12 -4.76
N THR A 438 14.93 -12.75 -3.76
CA THR A 438 16.38 -13.00 -3.62
C THR A 438 16.70 -14.51 -3.64
N GLN A 439 15.83 -15.32 -4.25
CA GLN A 439 15.96 -16.77 -4.29
C GLN A 439 17.21 -17.23 -5.02
N LEU A 440 17.69 -18.42 -4.67
CA LEU A 440 18.83 -19.08 -5.30
C LEU A 440 18.40 -19.77 -6.59
N VAL A 441 19.16 -19.64 -7.66
CA VAL A 441 19.02 -20.44 -8.88
C VAL A 441 19.71 -21.79 -8.65
N GLU A 442 19.03 -22.65 -7.87
CA GLU A 442 19.60 -23.87 -7.29
C GLU A 442 20.23 -24.79 -8.31
N TYR A 443 19.58 -24.99 -9.46
CA TYR A 443 20.09 -25.91 -10.49
C TYR A 443 21.50 -25.56 -10.95
N PHE A 444 21.72 -24.30 -11.32
CA PHE A 444 23.04 -23.86 -11.78
C PHE A 444 24.04 -23.74 -10.62
N TRP A 445 23.60 -23.41 -9.42
CA TRP A 445 24.45 -23.45 -8.24
C TRP A 445 24.96 -24.87 -7.93
N LYS A 446 24.06 -25.88 -7.94
CA LYS A 446 24.44 -27.30 -7.75
C LYS A 446 25.37 -27.78 -8.86
N GLN A 447 25.14 -27.39 -10.13
CA GLN A 447 26.06 -27.72 -11.23
C GLN A 447 27.43 -27.06 -11.05
N TYR A 448 27.47 -25.79 -10.66
CA TYR A 448 28.72 -25.08 -10.38
C TYR A 448 29.53 -25.79 -9.29
N GLN A 449 28.89 -26.17 -8.19
CA GLN A 449 29.53 -26.91 -7.10
C GLN A 449 30.06 -28.26 -7.54
N LYS A 450 29.35 -28.99 -8.40
CA LYS A 450 29.81 -30.29 -8.94
C LYS A 450 31.03 -30.15 -9.87
N ARG A 451 31.15 -29.09 -10.63
CA ARG A 451 32.27 -28.83 -11.54
C ARG A 451 33.54 -28.35 -10.82
N LYS A 452 33.41 -27.85 -9.61
CA LYS A 452 34.52 -27.35 -8.80
C LYS A 452 35.38 -28.50 -8.31
N PRO A 453 36.71 -28.53 -8.57
CA PRO A 453 37.57 -29.58 -8.03
C PRO A 453 37.56 -29.49 -6.48
N ARG A 454 37.36 -30.62 -5.84
CA ARG A 454 37.34 -30.81 -4.38
C ARG A 454 38.66 -30.49 -3.68
N ASN A 455 39.76 -30.37 -4.46
CA ASN A 455 41.11 -30.09 -3.95
C ASN A 455 41.46 -28.62 -4.20
N GLY A 456 41.56 -27.88 -3.11
CA GLY A 456 41.90 -26.47 -3.06
C GLY A 456 43.22 -26.07 -3.70
N ALA A 457 43.26 -26.00 -5.02
CA ALA A 457 44.27 -25.24 -5.71
C ALA A 457 43.87 -23.77 -5.70
N HIS A 458 44.45 -23.02 -4.79
CA HIS A 458 44.42 -21.55 -4.77
C HIS A 458 45.15 -21.03 -6.03
N ASN A 459 44.50 -21.08 -7.18
CA ASN A 459 44.88 -20.24 -8.30
C ASN A 459 43.95 -19.03 -8.26
N GLY A 460 44.49 -17.87 -8.07
CA GLY A 460 43.91 -16.55 -7.83
C GLY A 460 42.65 -16.05 -8.57
N ASN A 461 41.87 -16.93 -9.18
CA ASN A 461 40.54 -16.64 -9.68
C ASN A 461 39.53 -16.97 -8.57
N GLY A 462 38.90 -15.94 -8.04
CA GLY A 462 37.96 -16.03 -6.92
C GLY A 462 36.88 -17.07 -7.17
N VAL A 463 36.72 -17.94 -6.18
CA VAL A 463 35.58 -18.85 -6.11
C VAL A 463 34.32 -18.00 -5.98
N LEU A 464 33.36 -18.13 -6.91
CA LEU A 464 32.07 -17.47 -6.80
C LEU A 464 31.35 -17.97 -5.56
N ASP A 465 30.77 -17.02 -4.84
CA ASP A 465 29.93 -17.26 -3.70
C ASP A 465 28.49 -17.56 -4.14
N GLU A 466 27.70 -18.19 -3.31
CA GLU A 466 26.27 -18.44 -3.53
C GLU A 466 25.50 -17.16 -3.92
N SER A 467 25.93 -16.01 -3.40
CA SER A 467 25.34 -14.71 -3.72
C SER A 467 25.34 -14.38 -5.21
N ALA A 468 26.29 -14.93 -6.01
CA ALA A 468 26.34 -14.76 -7.46
C ALA A 468 25.22 -15.52 -8.19
N PHE A 469 24.61 -16.50 -7.54
CA PHE A 469 23.53 -17.30 -8.07
C PHE A 469 22.16 -16.92 -7.50
N ARG A 470 22.08 -15.83 -6.72
CA ARG A 470 20.81 -15.32 -6.17
C ARG A 470 20.25 -14.22 -7.07
N TYR A 471 18.94 -14.26 -7.27
CA TYR A 471 18.25 -13.24 -8.06
C TYR A 471 18.54 -11.82 -7.52
N PRO A 472 18.78 -10.85 -8.42
CA PRO A 472 19.10 -9.45 -8.05
C PRO A 472 17.86 -8.64 -7.67
N GLY A 473 16.72 -9.29 -7.51
CA GLY A 473 15.45 -8.67 -7.15
C GLY A 473 15.39 -8.22 -5.69
N THR A 474 14.20 -7.98 -5.23
CA THR A 474 13.91 -7.66 -3.81
C THR A 474 12.77 -8.54 -3.33
N GLU A 475 12.77 -8.89 -2.06
CA GLU A 475 11.66 -9.60 -1.43
C GLU A 475 10.34 -8.85 -1.61
N PRO A 476 9.21 -9.56 -1.77
CA PRO A 476 7.90 -8.96 -1.87
C PRO A 476 7.56 -8.09 -0.66
N MET A 477 7.06 -6.87 -0.88
CA MET A 477 6.69 -5.93 0.17
C MET A 477 5.18 -5.72 0.27
N THR A 478 4.39 -6.37 -0.56
CA THR A 478 2.92 -6.28 -0.59
C THR A 478 2.32 -7.66 -0.69
N LYS A 479 1.06 -7.80 -0.27
CA LYS A 479 0.33 -9.06 -0.43
C LYS A 479 0.29 -9.50 -1.90
N GLU A 480 0.06 -8.55 -2.79
CA GLU A 480 -0.08 -8.78 -4.22
C GLU A 480 1.20 -9.38 -4.83
N THR A 481 2.36 -8.79 -4.53
CA THR A 481 3.64 -9.28 -5.05
C THR A 481 4.05 -10.63 -4.44
N ALA A 482 3.75 -10.85 -3.15
CA ALA A 482 3.99 -12.15 -2.51
C ALA A 482 3.06 -13.26 -3.06
N ILE A 483 1.80 -12.92 -3.33
CA ILE A 483 0.86 -13.85 -3.97
C ILE A 483 1.40 -14.26 -5.34
N LEU A 484 1.91 -13.31 -6.14
CA LEU A 484 2.47 -13.63 -7.44
C LEU A 484 3.67 -14.56 -7.34
N MET A 485 4.63 -14.29 -6.43
CA MET A 485 5.77 -15.16 -6.18
C MET A 485 5.35 -16.61 -5.86
N LEU A 486 4.32 -16.77 -5.03
CA LEU A 486 3.82 -18.09 -4.68
C LEU A 486 3.09 -18.76 -5.84
N VAL A 487 2.27 -18.00 -6.56
CA VAL A 487 1.49 -18.52 -7.69
C VAL A 487 2.37 -18.90 -8.86
N ASP A 488 3.48 -18.20 -9.09
CA ASP A 488 4.47 -18.52 -10.11
C ASP A 488 5.05 -19.93 -9.88
N ALA A 489 5.58 -20.18 -8.69
CA ALA A 489 6.10 -21.51 -8.33
C ALA A 489 4.99 -22.59 -8.35
N VAL A 490 3.79 -22.28 -7.90
CA VAL A 490 2.65 -23.20 -7.88
C VAL A 490 2.20 -23.56 -9.29
N GLU A 491 2.13 -22.60 -10.21
CA GLU A 491 1.75 -22.87 -11.62
C GLU A 491 2.77 -23.75 -12.30
N ALA A 492 4.05 -23.44 -12.16
CA ALA A 492 5.14 -24.24 -12.72
C ALA A 492 5.14 -25.68 -12.17
N ALA A 493 5.06 -25.84 -10.84
CA ALA A 493 5.02 -27.16 -10.20
C ALA A 493 3.75 -27.95 -10.53
N SER A 494 2.61 -27.29 -10.72
CA SER A 494 1.34 -27.96 -11.00
C SER A 494 1.35 -28.76 -12.30
N ARG A 495 2.21 -28.39 -13.27
CA ARG A 495 2.34 -29.05 -14.57
C ARG A 495 2.96 -30.44 -14.46
N THR A 496 3.72 -30.72 -13.40
CA THR A 496 4.39 -32.01 -13.18
C THR A 496 3.51 -33.01 -12.43
N ILE A 497 2.36 -32.57 -11.87
CA ILE A 497 1.50 -33.43 -11.05
C ILE A 497 0.53 -34.21 -11.94
N TRP A 498 0.74 -35.54 -11.99
CA TRP A 498 -0.16 -36.48 -12.65
C TRP A 498 -0.38 -37.74 -11.79
N PRO A 499 -1.60 -38.24 -11.57
CA PRO A 499 -2.88 -37.64 -11.92
C PRO A 499 -3.18 -36.37 -11.09
N PRO A 500 -4.04 -35.45 -11.60
CA PRO A 500 -4.37 -34.19 -10.96
C PRO A 500 -5.35 -34.40 -9.80
N GLU A 501 -4.83 -34.77 -8.65
CA GLU A 501 -5.58 -35.01 -7.42
C GLU A 501 -5.54 -33.80 -6.49
N GLU A 502 -6.68 -33.52 -5.83
CA GLU A 502 -6.81 -32.37 -4.92
C GLU A 502 -5.76 -32.39 -3.81
N GLN A 503 -5.50 -33.58 -3.22
CA GLN A 503 -4.54 -33.69 -2.11
C GLN A 503 -3.12 -33.40 -2.58
N ARG A 504 -2.70 -33.89 -3.74
CA ARG A 504 -1.38 -33.63 -4.30
C ARG A 504 -1.15 -32.15 -4.58
N PHE A 505 -2.15 -31.47 -5.17
CA PHE A 505 -2.06 -30.01 -5.35
C PHE A 505 -1.97 -29.28 -4.01
N ARG A 506 -2.75 -29.69 -3.00
CA ARG A 506 -2.72 -29.08 -1.68
C ARG A 506 -1.35 -29.22 -1.01
N ASP A 507 -0.76 -30.40 -1.08
CA ASP A 507 0.54 -30.68 -0.47
C ASP A 507 1.68 -29.95 -1.19
N MET A 508 1.66 -29.92 -2.52
CA MET A 508 2.59 -29.12 -3.32
C MET A 508 2.51 -27.63 -2.99
N ILE A 509 1.28 -27.04 -2.90
CA ILE A 509 1.13 -25.64 -2.55
C ILE A 509 1.67 -25.36 -1.14
N ARG A 510 1.42 -26.26 -0.17
CA ARG A 510 1.96 -26.13 1.19
C ARG A 510 3.49 -26.17 1.19
N GLN A 511 4.08 -27.07 0.40
CA GLN A 511 5.54 -27.15 0.28
C GLN A 511 6.11 -25.85 -0.28
N VAL A 512 5.55 -25.33 -1.37
CA VAL A 512 5.98 -24.05 -1.96
C VAL A 512 5.87 -22.90 -0.95
N VAL A 513 4.76 -22.81 -0.20
CA VAL A 513 4.58 -21.79 0.83
C VAL A 513 5.63 -21.92 1.94
N PHE A 514 5.89 -23.16 2.39
CA PHE A 514 6.86 -23.42 3.46
C PHE A 514 8.28 -23.06 3.03
N ASP A 515 8.68 -23.42 1.82
CA ASP A 515 10.01 -23.13 1.28
C ASP A 515 10.25 -21.61 1.20
N ARG A 516 9.26 -20.85 0.74
CA ARG A 516 9.36 -19.38 0.69
C ARG A 516 9.37 -18.72 2.08
N LEU A 517 8.66 -19.30 3.05
CA LEU A 517 8.75 -18.87 4.45
C LEU A 517 10.11 -19.17 5.06
N ALA A 518 10.64 -20.38 4.83
CA ALA A 518 11.94 -20.80 5.35
C ALA A 518 13.09 -19.96 4.80
N ASP A 519 12.99 -19.53 3.52
CA ASP A 519 13.98 -18.65 2.86
C ASP A 519 13.75 -17.15 3.18
N GLY A 520 12.82 -16.81 4.09
CA GLY A 520 12.54 -15.43 4.53
C GLY A 520 11.90 -14.54 3.47
N GLN A 521 11.48 -15.08 2.32
CA GLN A 521 10.95 -14.29 1.20
C GLN A 521 9.62 -13.61 1.50
N LEU A 522 8.91 -14.02 2.55
CA LEU A 522 7.57 -13.54 2.90
C LEU A 522 7.53 -12.63 4.14
N ASP A 523 8.66 -12.31 4.76
CA ASP A 523 8.74 -11.63 6.06
C ASP A 523 8.10 -10.22 6.05
N ASP A 524 8.25 -9.49 4.97
CA ASP A 524 7.81 -8.09 4.85
C ASP A 524 6.55 -7.90 4.02
N CYS A 525 5.94 -8.98 3.50
CA CYS A 525 4.84 -8.91 2.53
C CYS A 525 3.46 -8.57 3.13
N GLY A 526 3.29 -8.77 4.43
CA GLY A 526 2.02 -8.50 5.14
C GLY A 526 0.94 -9.59 4.95
N LEU A 527 1.29 -10.77 4.42
CA LEU A 527 0.41 -11.96 4.46
C LEU A 527 0.40 -12.53 5.87
N SER A 528 -0.80 -12.82 6.38
CA SER A 528 -0.98 -13.55 7.64
C SER A 528 -1.05 -15.07 7.39
N VAL A 529 -0.84 -15.86 8.43
CA VAL A 529 -1.02 -17.32 8.35
C VAL A 529 -2.44 -17.68 7.89
N GLN A 530 -3.44 -16.89 8.28
CA GLN A 530 -4.82 -17.05 7.79
C GLN A 530 -4.92 -16.81 6.28
N ASP A 531 -4.24 -15.78 5.77
CA ASP A 531 -4.22 -15.48 4.33
C ASP A 531 -3.58 -16.65 3.57
N LEU A 532 -2.46 -17.20 4.04
CA LEU A 532 -1.79 -18.35 3.42
C LEU A 532 -2.69 -19.59 3.36
N ARG A 533 -3.47 -19.84 4.42
CA ARG A 533 -4.45 -20.92 4.44
C ARG A 533 -5.57 -20.72 3.41
N LEU A 534 -6.21 -19.54 3.40
CA LEU A 534 -7.28 -19.20 2.46
C LEU A 534 -6.80 -19.27 1.00
N MET A 535 -5.58 -18.79 0.77
CA MET A 535 -4.95 -18.85 -0.55
C MET A 535 -4.68 -20.31 -0.98
N THR A 536 -4.16 -21.17 -0.07
CA THR A 536 -3.94 -22.60 -0.34
C THR A 536 -5.24 -23.28 -0.74
N GLU A 537 -6.32 -23.07 0.00
CA GLU A 537 -7.64 -23.62 -0.29
C GLU A 537 -8.15 -23.14 -1.68
N ARG A 538 -7.99 -21.85 -1.95
CA ARG A 538 -8.45 -21.27 -3.22
C ARG A 538 -7.64 -21.74 -4.42
N LEU A 539 -6.32 -21.78 -4.31
CA LEU A 539 -5.43 -22.27 -5.36
C LEU A 539 -5.69 -23.74 -5.66
N THR A 540 -5.81 -24.59 -4.61
CA THR A 540 -6.16 -26.01 -4.78
C THR A 540 -7.43 -26.18 -5.59
N SER A 541 -8.52 -25.52 -5.20
CA SER A 541 -9.80 -25.63 -5.92
C SER A 541 -9.71 -25.10 -7.36
N THR A 542 -8.92 -24.07 -7.59
CA THR A 542 -8.75 -23.49 -8.93
C THR A 542 -7.93 -24.42 -9.82
N LEU A 543 -6.85 -25.03 -9.31
CA LEU A 543 -6.03 -26.00 -10.05
C LEU A 543 -6.84 -27.28 -10.38
N VAL A 544 -7.59 -27.83 -9.41
CA VAL A 544 -8.48 -28.96 -9.68
C VAL A 544 -9.42 -28.64 -10.85
N ASN A 545 -10.05 -27.46 -10.87
CA ASN A 545 -10.93 -27.04 -11.94
C ASN A 545 -10.20 -26.85 -13.29
N MET A 546 -8.95 -26.36 -13.26
CA MET A 546 -8.13 -26.18 -14.48
C MET A 546 -7.73 -27.51 -15.11
N TYR A 547 -7.38 -28.49 -14.27
CA TYR A 547 -6.89 -29.80 -14.72
C TYR A 547 -7.99 -30.87 -14.78
N HIS A 548 -9.23 -30.59 -14.33
CA HIS A 548 -10.36 -31.50 -14.51
C HIS A 548 -10.58 -31.73 -16.01
N GLY A 549 -10.26 -32.92 -16.45
CA GLY A 549 -10.37 -33.31 -17.84
C GLY A 549 -11.81 -33.09 -18.32
N ARG A 550 -11.99 -32.44 -19.46
CA ARG A 550 -13.25 -32.46 -20.20
C ARG A 550 -13.62 -33.92 -20.40
N ILE A 551 -14.91 -34.25 -20.24
CA ILE A 551 -15.47 -35.57 -20.60
C ILE A 551 -14.93 -35.92 -21.99
N LYS A 552 -14.18 -37.03 -22.10
CA LYS A 552 -13.68 -37.50 -23.38
C LYS A 552 -14.91 -37.83 -24.24
N TYR A 553 -14.97 -37.25 -25.43
CA TYR A 553 -16.01 -37.60 -26.39
C TYR A 553 -15.87 -39.07 -26.75
N PRO A 554 -16.97 -39.79 -27.05
CA PRO A 554 -16.94 -41.21 -27.39
C PRO A 554 -15.92 -41.58 -28.50
N TRP A 555 -15.72 -40.67 -29.47
CA TRP A 555 -14.73 -40.87 -30.55
C TRP A 555 -13.28 -40.73 -30.08
N GLN A 556 -13.00 -40.05 -28.98
CA GLN A 556 -11.67 -39.96 -28.38
C GLN A 556 -11.32 -41.21 -27.55
N MET A 557 -12.31 -41.99 -27.16
CA MET A 557 -12.11 -43.27 -26.48
C MET A 557 -11.89 -44.44 -27.46
N ALA A 558 -12.27 -44.25 -28.73
CA ALA A 558 -12.26 -45.30 -29.77
C ALA A 558 -10.94 -45.38 -30.58
N THR A 559 -9.99 -44.46 -30.41
CA THR A 559 -8.81 -44.38 -31.27
C THR A 559 -7.51 -44.19 -30.50
N LEU A 560 -7.07 -45.18 -29.77
CA LEU A 560 -5.67 -45.46 -29.57
C LEU A 560 -5.50 -46.98 -29.48
N PRO A 561 -4.97 -47.63 -30.52
CA PRO A 561 -4.44 -48.96 -30.34
C PRO A 561 -3.34 -48.88 -29.29
N PRO A 562 -3.16 -49.89 -28.41
CA PRO A 562 -2.06 -49.89 -27.49
C PRO A 562 -0.78 -49.78 -28.30
N PRO A 563 0.25 -49.02 -27.79
CA PRO A 563 1.51 -48.95 -28.49
C PRO A 563 2.05 -50.36 -28.64
N SER A 564 2.05 -50.87 -29.89
CA SER A 564 2.68 -52.14 -30.23
C SER A 564 4.17 -51.98 -30.05
N GLY A 565 4.68 -52.63 -29.02
CA GLY A 565 6.05 -53.13 -28.90
C GLY A 565 7.16 -52.14 -29.21
N ALA A 566 7.72 -51.55 -28.17
CA ALA A 566 9.16 -51.41 -28.06
C ALA A 566 9.51 -51.46 -26.58
N GLY A 567 10.02 -52.57 -26.13
CA GLY A 567 10.86 -52.61 -24.95
C GLY A 567 12.09 -51.75 -25.24
N GLY A 568 12.16 -50.68 -24.55
CA GLY A 568 13.22 -49.74 -24.50
C GLY A 568 12.93 -48.87 -23.29
N GLU A 569 13.46 -49.27 -22.14
CA GLU A 569 13.64 -48.38 -21.00
C GLU A 569 14.49 -47.22 -21.49
N THR A 570 13.83 -46.14 -21.86
CA THR A 570 14.51 -44.86 -21.94
C THR A 570 14.44 -44.30 -20.52
N GLU A 571 15.54 -44.50 -19.75
CA GLU A 571 15.85 -43.65 -18.61
C GLU A 571 15.68 -42.22 -19.08
N LEU A 572 14.62 -41.57 -18.59
CA LEU A 572 14.50 -40.13 -18.61
C LEU A 572 15.73 -39.62 -17.85
N THR A 573 16.66 -39.03 -18.57
CA THR A 573 17.86 -38.47 -17.98
C THR A 573 17.42 -37.38 -16.99
N SER A 574 18.08 -37.36 -15.85
CA SER A 574 17.90 -36.45 -14.69
C SER A 574 17.88 -34.95 -15.03
N ASP A 575 17.99 -34.60 -16.28
CA ASP A 575 18.11 -33.23 -16.78
C ASP A 575 16.74 -32.50 -16.98
N GLU A 576 15.63 -33.25 -17.11
CA GLU A 576 14.29 -32.64 -17.27
C GLU A 576 13.64 -32.30 -15.93
N GLU A 577 13.95 -33.04 -14.85
CA GLU A 577 13.44 -32.72 -13.50
C GLU A 577 14.12 -31.49 -12.86
N ALA A 578 15.35 -31.23 -13.23
CA ALA A 578 16.14 -30.13 -12.68
C ALA A 578 15.75 -28.75 -13.21
N ALA A 579 15.10 -28.66 -14.37
CA ALA A 579 14.60 -27.40 -14.92
C ALA A 579 13.42 -26.84 -14.13
N ALA A 580 12.74 -27.68 -13.34
CA ALA A 580 11.61 -27.27 -12.51
C ALA A 580 11.99 -26.82 -11.08
N GLY A 581 13.26 -26.96 -10.68
CA GLY A 581 13.75 -26.50 -9.37
C GLY A 581 13.21 -27.27 -8.15
N LEU A 582 12.69 -28.49 -8.36
CA LEU A 582 12.14 -29.33 -7.30
C LEU A 582 12.86 -30.68 -7.25
N SER A 583 13.77 -30.85 -6.31
CA SER A 583 14.27 -32.16 -5.90
C SER A 583 13.32 -32.74 -4.85
N VAL A 584 12.51 -33.71 -5.23
CA VAL A 584 11.78 -34.54 -4.28
C VAL A 584 12.76 -35.59 -3.76
N GLU A 585 13.30 -35.43 -2.57
CA GLU A 585 13.91 -36.55 -1.82
C GLU A 585 12.77 -37.42 -1.28
N GLU A 586 12.65 -38.65 -1.79
CA GLU A 586 11.84 -39.69 -1.17
C GLU A 586 12.39 -40.00 0.23
N PRO A 587 11.58 -39.99 1.29
CA PRO A 587 12.03 -40.53 2.57
C PRO A 587 12.12 -42.05 2.48
N ALA A 588 13.33 -42.59 2.72
CA ALA A 588 13.61 -43.99 2.80
C ALA A 588 12.62 -44.71 3.75
N ALA A 589 11.86 -45.63 3.19
CA ALA A 589 10.98 -46.52 3.93
C ALA A 589 11.82 -47.49 4.77
N SER A 590 11.93 -47.26 6.06
CA SER A 590 12.37 -48.28 7.02
C SER A 590 11.26 -49.31 7.22
N ARG A 591 11.55 -50.58 6.85
CA ARG A 591 10.73 -51.72 7.19
C ARG A 591 10.73 -51.90 8.72
N PRO A 592 9.61 -52.19 9.38
CA PRO A 592 9.61 -52.75 10.70
C PRO A 592 9.54 -54.28 10.59
N ASP A 593 10.53 -54.94 11.21
CA ASP A 593 10.46 -56.37 11.57
C ASP A 593 9.39 -56.56 12.64
N GLY A 594 8.74 -57.74 12.52
CA GLY A 594 7.57 -58.11 13.27
C GLY A 594 7.80 -58.51 14.74
N ASN A 595 6.78 -58.54 15.45
CA ASN A 595 6.22 -59.55 16.33
C ASN A 595 5.49 -58.94 17.54
N GLY A 596 4.34 -59.53 17.89
CA GLY A 596 3.79 -59.51 19.21
C GLY A 596 2.34 -59.02 19.31
N ALA A 597 1.44 -59.98 19.34
CA ALA A 597 0.04 -59.89 19.71
C ALA A 597 -0.19 -59.25 21.09
N GLU A 598 -1.28 -58.54 21.21
CA GLU A 598 -2.27 -58.66 22.29
C GLU A 598 -3.35 -57.59 22.13
N GLU A 599 -4.58 -57.98 21.79
CA GLU A 599 -5.81 -57.33 22.21
C GLU A 599 -5.99 -57.56 23.74
N PRO A 600 -6.64 -56.70 24.56
CA PRO A 600 -8.07 -56.58 24.51
C PRO A 600 -8.70 -55.23 24.98
N ASP A 601 -10.00 -55.19 24.83
CA ASP A 601 -11.06 -54.53 25.62
C ASP A 601 -11.42 -53.05 25.30
N GLU A 602 -12.57 -52.92 24.63
CA GLU A 602 -13.57 -51.90 24.93
C GLU A 602 -14.05 -51.99 26.40
N PRO A 603 -14.43 -50.88 27.06
CA PRO A 603 -15.87 -50.63 27.12
C PRO A 603 -16.33 -49.16 27.20
N ASP A 604 -17.58 -49.05 26.86
CA ASP A 604 -18.67 -48.23 27.43
C ASP A 604 -18.81 -46.73 27.09
N THR A 605 -19.88 -46.57 26.36
CA THR A 605 -20.84 -45.46 26.28
C THR A 605 -21.10 -44.73 27.59
N VAL A 606 -21.00 -43.40 27.59
CA VAL A 606 -21.85 -42.52 28.43
C VAL A 606 -22.38 -41.36 27.60
N GLU A 607 -23.65 -41.40 27.38
CA GLU A 607 -24.59 -40.38 27.02
C GLU A 607 -24.67 -39.34 28.15
N THR A 608 -24.63 -38.04 27.89
CA THR A 608 -25.48 -37.05 28.57
C THR A 608 -25.34 -35.66 27.94
N ASP A 609 -26.46 -35.23 27.45
CA ASP A 609 -27.18 -33.95 27.70
C ASP A 609 -26.65 -32.63 27.17
N ARG A 610 -27.44 -32.12 26.22
CA ARG A 610 -27.62 -30.69 25.95
C ARG A 610 -28.42 -30.01 27.06
N PRO A 611 -28.24 -28.71 27.27
CA PRO A 611 -29.42 -27.86 27.18
C PRO A 611 -29.27 -26.67 26.20
N SER A 612 -30.33 -26.48 25.45
CA SER A 612 -30.79 -25.26 24.85
C SER A 612 -31.12 -24.19 25.90
N VAL A 613 -30.93 -22.89 25.65
CA VAL A 613 -31.91 -21.82 25.88
C VAL A 613 -31.29 -20.46 25.58
N ARG A 614 -31.93 -19.74 24.66
CA ARG A 614 -32.20 -18.31 24.38
C ARG A 614 -31.10 -17.40 23.95
#